data_5b5ba43485fbb0407a5e82ddda4efab5
#
_entry.id   5b5ba43485fbb0407a5e82ddda4efab5
#
_cell.length_a   1.000
_cell.length_b   1.000
_cell.length_c   1.000
_cell.angle_alpha   90.00
_cell.angle_beta   90.00
_cell.angle_gamma   90.00
#
_symmetry.space_group_name_H-M   'P 1'
#
loop_
_entity.id
_entity.type
_entity.pdbx_description
1 polymer ?
#
loop_
_entity_poly.entity_id
_entity_poly.type
_entity_poly.pdbx_seq_one_letter_code
_entity_poly.pdbx_strand_id
1 'polypeptide(L)'
;RRQRQMCIRDSEDSLRDYIERATELTPKHPVLVDRFLDDAIEIDVDALCDGKEVYLGGIMEHVEEAGIHSGDSSCALPPMTLGRGDIEAVRHSTAALAMGIGVKGLMNVQYALKGNTLYVLEANPRASRTVPFVSKSTSVQLAKCCARIMLGATIAELRQESMLPAEGDGGTIPMGHPIAVKEAVLPFNRFRKVDGRGVDTLLGPEMKSTGEVMGIDTNFGKAFAKSQTAAYGNMPTEGTVFISVANTDKRAMVCLLYTSPSP
;
A
#
# COMPACT_ATOMS: atom_id res chain seq x y z
N ARG A 1 16.98 -19.80 -3.59
CA ARG A 1 15.99 -19.48 -2.53
C ARG A 1 14.65 -19.92 -3.03
N ARG A 2 14.03 -20.97 -2.43
CA ARG A 2 12.65 -21.36 -2.73
C ARG A 2 11.74 -20.21 -2.25
N GLN A 3 10.96 -19.66 -3.15
CA GLN A 3 9.95 -18.66 -2.86
C GLN A 3 8.94 -19.28 -1.88
N ARG A 4 8.67 -18.62 -0.75
CA ARG A 4 7.61 -19.04 0.17
C ARG A 4 6.30 -18.75 -0.51
N GLN A 5 5.56 -19.77 -0.85
CA GLN A 5 4.23 -19.62 -1.43
C GLN A 5 3.25 -19.30 -0.30
N MET A 6 2.66 -18.12 -0.36
CA MET A 6 1.55 -17.74 0.52
C MET A 6 0.24 -18.11 -0.16
N CYS A 7 -0.64 -18.79 0.57
CA CYS A 7 -1.93 -19.25 0.06
C CYS A 7 -3.03 -18.99 1.10
N ILE A 8 -4.13 -18.40 0.66
CA ILE A 8 -5.34 -18.26 1.48
C ILE A 8 -6.09 -19.59 1.47
N ARG A 9 -6.57 -20.02 2.63
CA ARG A 9 -7.42 -21.20 2.84
C ARG A 9 -8.66 -20.79 3.60
N ASP A 10 -9.81 -21.14 3.06
CA ASP A 10 -11.15 -20.76 3.53
C ASP A 10 -11.84 -21.85 4.35
N SER A 11 -11.24 -23.02 4.45
CA SER A 11 -11.77 -24.15 5.23
C SER A 11 -10.66 -24.90 5.97
N GLU A 12 -11.04 -25.52 7.09
CA GLU A 12 -10.13 -26.34 7.89
C GLU A 12 -9.58 -27.54 7.09
N ASP A 13 -10.40 -28.18 6.30
CA ASP A 13 -9.98 -29.32 5.46
C ASP A 13 -8.95 -28.90 4.41
N SER A 14 -9.20 -27.77 3.72
CA SER A 14 -8.25 -27.22 2.75
C SER A 14 -6.94 -26.79 3.40
N LEU A 15 -6.99 -26.26 4.62
CA LEU A 15 -5.79 -25.92 5.38
C LEU A 15 -5.01 -27.17 5.80
N ARG A 16 -5.69 -28.21 6.27
CA ARG A 16 -5.10 -29.49 6.69
C ARG A 16 -4.36 -30.15 5.52
N ASP A 17 -5.03 -30.32 4.39
CA ASP A 17 -4.43 -30.87 3.16
C ASP A 17 -3.19 -30.10 2.70
N TYR A 18 -3.23 -28.76 2.86
CA TYR A 18 -2.09 -27.94 2.46
C TYR A 18 -0.91 -28.14 3.41
N ILE A 19 -1.16 -28.17 4.72
CA ILE A 19 -0.11 -28.39 5.73
C ILE A 19 0.53 -29.76 5.55
N GLU A 20 -0.26 -30.82 5.32
CA GLU A 20 0.25 -32.17 5.09
C GLU A 20 1.20 -32.20 3.88
N ARG A 21 0.79 -31.66 2.75
CA ARG A 21 1.65 -31.56 1.54
C ARG A 21 2.90 -30.69 1.77
N ALA A 22 2.76 -29.60 2.48
CA ALA A 22 3.90 -28.72 2.76
C ALA A 22 4.92 -29.38 3.70
N THR A 23 4.47 -30.16 4.69
CA THR A 23 5.33 -30.88 5.62
C THR A 23 5.99 -32.11 4.99
N GLU A 24 5.34 -32.77 4.04
CA GLU A 24 5.97 -33.84 3.23
C GLU A 24 7.17 -33.31 2.44
N LEU A 25 7.05 -32.10 1.86
CA LEU A 25 8.11 -31.50 1.06
C LEU A 25 9.24 -30.90 1.91
N THR A 26 8.94 -30.46 3.14
CA THR A 26 9.91 -29.80 4.01
C THR A 26 9.67 -30.13 5.49
N PRO A 27 9.87 -31.41 5.91
CA PRO A 27 9.48 -31.86 7.25
C PRO A 27 10.25 -31.21 8.41
N LYS A 28 11.36 -30.51 8.14
CA LYS A 28 12.18 -29.85 9.14
C LYS A 28 11.89 -28.34 9.29
N HIS A 29 10.96 -27.80 8.50
CA HIS A 29 10.65 -26.38 8.55
C HIS A 29 9.19 -26.17 8.98
N PRO A 30 8.94 -25.30 9.98
CA PRO A 30 7.58 -24.99 10.41
C PRO A 30 6.81 -24.27 9.32
N VAL A 31 5.51 -24.52 9.24
CA VAL A 31 4.56 -23.76 8.42
C VAL A 31 3.96 -22.67 9.28
N LEU A 32 4.05 -21.41 8.82
CA LEU A 32 3.39 -20.29 9.46
C LEU A 32 1.94 -20.24 8.98
N VAL A 33 1.02 -20.14 9.91
CA VAL A 33 -0.42 -19.98 9.63
C VAL A 33 -0.91 -18.74 10.36
N ASP A 34 -1.34 -17.75 9.58
CA ASP A 34 -1.86 -16.49 10.08
C ASP A 34 -3.35 -16.39 9.82
N ARG A 35 -4.06 -15.63 10.67
CA ARG A 35 -5.45 -15.31 10.46
C ARG A 35 -5.58 -14.31 9.30
N PHE A 36 -6.38 -14.65 8.30
CA PHE A 36 -6.73 -13.71 7.24
C PHE A 36 -7.75 -12.67 7.73
N LEU A 37 -7.57 -11.43 7.34
CA LEU A 37 -8.45 -10.31 7.69
C LEU A 37 -9.27 -9.93 6.46
N ASP A 38 -10.49 -10.48 6.34
CA ASP A 38 -11.45 -10.08 5.31
C ASP A 38 -11.92 -8.64 5.52
N ASP A 39 -12.25 -7.93 4.46
CA ASP A 39 -12.80 -6.55 4.48
C ASP A 39 -11.94 -5.59 5.32
N ALA A 40 -10.63 -5.74 5.30
CA ALA A 40 -9.71 -4.85 6.00
C ALA A 40 -9.07 -3.85 5.02
N ILE A 41 -8.94 -2.61 5.46
CA ILE A 41 -8.24 -1.56 4.73
C ILE A 41 -6.74 -1.74 4.98
N GLU A 42 -5.95 -1.91 3.93
CA GLU A 42 -4.50 -1.94 4.04
C GLU A 42 -3.93 -0.52 4.02
N ILE A 43 -2.95 -0.28 4.90
CA ILE A 43 -2.30 1.02 5.08
C ILE A 43 -0.79 0.81 5.05
N ASP A 44 -0.12 1.58 4.22
CA ASP A 44 1.33 1.59 4.10
C ASP A 44 1.89 2.91 4.62
N VAL A 45 2.95 2.87 5.43
CA VAL A 45 3.57 4.06 6.02
C VAL A 45 5.05 4.05 5.77
N ASP A 46 5.57 5.12 5.18
CA ASP A 46 7.00 5.39 5.15
C ASP A 46 7.37 6.44 6.19
N ALA A 47 8.30 6.14 7.07
CA ALA A 47 8.72 7.02 8.16
C ALA A 47 10.26 7.14 8.24
N LEU A 48 10.72 8.29 8.71
CA LEU A 48 12.10 8.53 9.13
C LEU A 48 12.17 8.47 10.65
N CYS A 49 13.26 7.90 11.17
CA CYS A 49 13.57 7.91 12.60
C CYS A 49 15.07 8.20 12.79
N ASP A 50 15.39 9.12 13.71
CA ASP A 50 16.77 9.44 14.08
C ASP A 50 17.20 8.76 15.41
N GLY A 51 16.31 7.98 16.01
CA GLY A 51 16.45 7.33 17.32
C GLY A 51 15.96 8.20 18.49
N LYS A 52 15.41 9.40 18.22
CA LYS A 52 14.79 10.31 19.20
C LYS A 52 13.42 10.81 18.75
N GLU A 53 13.29 11.12 17.48
CA GLU A 53 12.07 11.62 16.83
C GLU A 53 11.72 10.75 15.63
N VAL A 54 10.41 10.65 15.34
CA VAL A 54 9.89 9.99 14.15
C VAL A 54 9.13 11.01 13.31
N TYR A 55 9.46 11.07 12.02
CA TYR A 55 8.79 11.86 11.00
C TYR A 55 8.04 10.94 10.06
N LEU A 56 6.72 11.02 10.00
CA LEU A 56 5.94 10.28 9.01
C LEU A 56 6.14 10.94 7.64
N GLY A 57 6.71 10.20 6.69
CA GLY A 57 6.84 10.67 5.32
C GLY A 57 5.49 10.74 4.62
N GLY A 58 4.64 9.73 4.84
CA GLY A 58 3.28 9.67 4.33
C GLY A 58 2.55 8.43 4.82
N ILE A 59 1.22 8.55 4.93
CA ILE A 59 0.30 7.45 5.20
C ILE A 59 -0.48 7.21 3.91
N MET A 60 -0.33 6.03 3.34
CA MET A 60 -0.96 5.61 2.09
C MET A 60 -2.09 4.63 2.40
N GLU A 61 -3.26 4.89 1.86
CA GLU A 61 -4.41 4.00 1.94
C GLU A 61 -4.52 3.21 0.63
N HIS A 62 -4.59 1.88 0.72
CA HIS A 62 -4.75 1.02 -0.45
C HIS A 62 -6.20 1.03 -0.95
N VAL A 63 -6.35 0.92 -2.27
CA VAL A 63 -7.67 0.82 -2.92
C VAL A 63 -8.17 -0.61 -2.88
N GLU A 64 -7.29 -1.58 -3.06
CA GLU A 64 -7.58 -2.99 -2.95
C GLU A 64 -7.61 -3.43 -1.49
N GLU A 65 -8.38 -4.46 -1.20
CA GLU A 65 -8.49 -5.06 0.14
C GLU A 65 -7.15 -5.66 0.61
N ALA A 66 -6.98 -5.72 1.92
CA ALA A 66 -5.84 -6.38 2.53
C ALA A 66 -5.72 -7.85 2.11
N GLY A 67 -4.49 -8.30 1.87
CA GLY A 67 -4.19 -9.64 1.37
C GLY A 67 -3.67 -9.67 -0.07
N ILE A 68 -3.73 -8.54 -0.77
CA ILE A 68 -3.04 -8.32 -2.03
C ILE A 68 -1.66 -7.74 -1.72
N HIS A 69 -0.63 -8.20 -2.43
CA HIS A 69 0.73 -7.67 -2.20
C HIS A 69 0.78 -6.16 -2.41
N SER A 70 1.32 -5.40 -1.46
CA SER A 70 1.35 -3.93 -1.49
C SER A 70 2.01 -3.33 -2.74
N GLY A 71 2.93 -4.06 -3.38
CA GLY A 71 3.52 -3.70 -4.66
C GLY A 71 2.56 -3.78 -5.85
N ASP A 72 1.46 -4.52 -5.73
CA ASP A 72 0.46 -4.74 -6.78
C ASP A 72 -0.80 -3.89 -6.56
N SER A 73 -0.98 -3.34 -5.36
CA SER A 73 -2.11 -2.49 -5.01
C SER A 73 -1.91 -1.05 -5.46
N SER A 74 -3.00 -0.41 -5.85
CA SER A 74 -3.07 1.05 -5.95
C SER A 74 -3.14 1.66 -4.56
N CYS A 75 -2.57 2.83 -4.35
CA CYS A 75 -2.74 3.54 -3.08
C CYS A 75 -2.87 5.05 -3.26
N ALA A 76 -3.59 5.68 -2.34
CA ALA A 76 -3.81 7.11 -2.29
C ALA A 76 -3.03 7.78 -1.15
N LEU A 77 -2.48 8.95 -1.41
CA LEU A 77 -1.84 9.84 -0.45
C LEU A 77 -2.34 11.27 -0.68
N PRO A 78 -2.97 11.94 0.31
CA PRO A 78 -3.33 11.45 1.64
C PRO A 78 -4.40 10.33 1.61
N PRO A 79 -4.60 9.63 2.74
CA PRO A 79 -5.67 8.66 2.90
C PRO A 79 -7.05 9.27 2.60
N MET A 80 -7.95 8.48 2.01
CA MET A 80 -9.25 8.97 1.55
C MET A 80 -10.39 8.65 2.50
N THR A 81 -10.34 7.50 3.18
CA THR A 81 -11.42 7.03 4.05
C THR A 81 -11.04 6.97 5.52
N LEU A 82 -9.75 7.02 5.85
CA LEU A 82 -9.27 6.98 7.23
C LEU A 82 -9.68 8.22 8.02
N GLY A 83 -10.28 7.99 9.19
CA GLY A 83 -10.60 9.06 10.15
C GLY A 83 -9.38 9.58 10.90
N ARG A 84 -9.54 10.73 11.57
CA ARG A 84 -8.45 11.29 12.40
C ARG A 84 -7.95 10.33 13.47
N GLY A 85 -8.87 9.57 14.09
CA GLY A 85 -8.52 8.56 15.10
C GLY A 85 -7.63 7.45 14.54
N ASP A 86 -7.91 7.01 13.30
CA ASP A 86 -7.13 5.97 12.63
C ASP A 86 -5.72 6.48 12.30
N ILE A 87 -5.63 7.71 11.79
CA ILE A 87 -4.35 8.38 11.48
C ILE A 87 -3.49 8.51 12.74
N GLU A 88 -4.08 8.93 13.87
CA GLU A 88 -3.36 9.03 15.14
C GLU A 88 -2.95 7.64 15.69
N ALA A 89 -3.77 6.62 15.54
CA ALA A 89 -3.40 5.25 15.91
C ALA A 89 -2.22 4.74 15.07
N VAL A 90 -2.24 4.98 13.76
CA VAL A 90 -1.13 4.66 12.84
C VAL A 90 0.13 5.42 13.24
N ARG A 91 0.04 6.72 13.51
CA ARG A 91 1.15 7.56 13.97
C ARG A 91 1.80 7.00 15.24
N HIS A 92 0.97 6.77 16.26
CA HIS A 92 1.43 6.26 17.55
C HIS A 92 2.11 4.90 17.41
N SER A 93 1.48 3.98 16.68
CA SER A 93 2.03 2.64 16.43
C SER A 93 3.35 2.70 15.66
N THR A 94 3.44 3.52 14.60
CA THR A 94 4.66 3.68 13.81
C THR A 94 5.80 4.24 14.65
N ALA A 95 5.53 5.25 15.50
CA ALA A 95 6.52 5.81 16.40
C ALA A 95 7.01 4.78 17.43
N ALA A 96 6.08 4.04 18.04
CA ALA A 96 6.42 2.99 19.02
C ALA A 96 7.28 1.89 18.39
N LEU A 97 6.94 1.44 17.18
CA LEU A 97 7.71 0.43 16.45
C LEU A 97 9.11 0.95 16.09
N ALA A 98 9.21 2.16 15.54
CA ALA A 98 10.51 2.74 15.16
C ALA A 98 11.46 2.87 16.37
N MET A 99 10.95 3.34 17.49
CA MET A 99 11.72 3.49 18.71
C MET A 99 12.05 2.13 19.36
N GLY A 100 11.09 1.20 19.40
CA GLY A 100 11.28 -0.14 19.97
C GLY A 100 12.29 -0.99 19.20
N ILE A 101 12.33 -0.87 17.87
CA ILE A 101 13.31 -1.55 17.02
C ILE A 101 14.67 -0.83 17.03
N GLY A 102 14.70 0.45 17.40
CA GLY A 102 15.91 1.28 17.37
C GLY A 102 16.28 1.72 15.96
N VAL A 103 15.30 2.08 15.13
CA VAL A 103 15.50 2.49 13.75
C VAL A 103 16.32 3.77 13.67
N LYS A 104 17.29 3.81 12.75
CA LYS A 104 17.98 5.03 12.30
C LYS A 104 17.97 5.08 10.78
N GLY A 105 17.16 5.97 10.24
CA GLY A 105 16.91 6.11 8.81
C GLY A 105 15.45 5.86 8.45
N LEU A 106 15.21 5.16 7.35
CA LEU A 106 13.86 4.84 6.85
C LEU A 106 13.32 3.54 7.45
N MET A 107 12.03 3.55 7.71
CA MET A 107 11.24 2.37 8.03
C MET A 107 9.93 2.41 7.24
N ASN A 108 9.53 1.27 6.71
CA ASN A 108 8.19 1.05 6.16
C ASN A 108 7.41 0.15 7.11
N VAL A 109 6.16 0.51 7.37
CA VAL A 109 5.25 -0.32 8.18
C VAL A 109 3.97 -0.54 7.41
N GLN A 110 3.53 -1.78 7.38
CA GLN A 110 2.25 -2.19 6.78
C GLN A 110 1.26 -2.53 7.88
N TYR A 111 0.06 -2.00 7.74
CA TYR A 111 -1.06 -2.19 8.65
C TYR A 111 -2.28 -2.71 7.92
N ALA A 112 -3.18 -3.35 8.66
CA ALA A 112 -4.55 -3.60 8.24
C ALA A 112 -5.50 -3.03 9.31
N LEU A 113 -6.46 -2.23 8.86
CA LEU A 113 -7.53 -1.70 9.71
C LEU A 113 -8.80 -2.49 9.47
N LYS A 114 -9.29 -3.19 10.49
CA LYS A 114 -10.56 -3.91 10.45
C LYS A 114 -11.51 -3.39 11.52
N GLY A 115 -12.59 -2.75 11.12
CA GLY A 115 -13.44 -2.01 12.05
C GLY A 115 -12.62 -0.93 12.77
N ASN A 116 -12.52 -0.99 14.10
CA ASN A 116 -11.75 -0.05 14.91
C ASN A 116 -10.41 -0.64 15.41
N THR A 117 -9.96 -1.76 14.85
CA THR A 117 -8.74 -2.42 15.30
C THR A 117 -7.66 -2.30 14.23
N LEU A 118 -6.54 -1.67 14.61
CA LEU A 118 -5.35 -1.57 13.78
C LEU A 118 -4.44 -2.77 14.06
N TYR A 119 -4.14 -3.53 13.02
CA TYR A 119 -3.21 -4.65 13.05
C TYR A 119 -1.90 -4.26 12.38
N VAL A 120 -0.78 -4.60 12.99
CA VAL A 120 0.54 -4.51 12.35
C VAL A 120 0.77 -5.78 11.54
N LEU A 121 0.96 -5.65 10.23
CA LEU A 121 1.28 -6.77 9.37
C LEU A 121 2.78 -7.02 9.36
N GLU A 122 3.56 -5.99 9.05
CA GLU A 122 5.03 -6.06 9.09
C GLU A 122 5.66 -4.68 9.29
N ALA A 123 6.89 -4.67 9.83
CA ALA A 123 7.72 -3.48 9.94
C ALA A 123 9.09 -3.77 9.31
N ASN A 124 9.45 -2.98 8.33
CA ASN A 124 10.65 -3.13 7.52
C ASN A 124 11.61 -1.95 7.78
N PRO A 125 12.66 -2.07 8.60
CA PRO A 125 13.63 -1.00 8.86
C PRO A 125 14.57 -0.81 7.67
N ARG A 126 14.04 -0.41 6.54
CA ARG A 126 14.72 -0.14 5.27
C ARG A 126 13.87 0.78 4.41
N ALA A 127 14.47 1.33 3.35
CA ALA A 127 13.71 2.01 2.31
C ALA A 127 12.73 1.04 1.62
N SER A 128 11.53 1.51 1.34
CA SER A 128 10.49 0.81 0.58
C SER A 128 10.48 1.25 -0.89
N ARG A 129 9.68 0.58 -1.70
CA ARG A 129 9.42 1.01 -3.08
C ARG A 129 8.57 2.27 -3.13
N THR A 130 7.72 2.50 -2.12
CA THR A 130 6.83 3.66 -2.05
C THR A 130 7.55 4.95 -1.71
N VAL A 131 8.80 4.91 -1.20
CA VAL A 131 9.59 6.11 -0.87
C VAL A 131 9.69 7.11 -2.03
N PRO A 132 9.94 6.73 -3.30
CA PRO A 132 9.93 7.68 -4.40
C PRO A 132 8.55 8.30 -4.66
N PHE A 133 7.47 7.52 -4.54
CA PHE A 133 6.10 7.99 -4.67
C PHE A 133 5.77 9.01 -3.56
N VAL A 134 6.01 8.67 -2.30
CA VAL A 134 5.78 9.56 -1.16
C VAL A 134 6.61 10.84 -1.29
N SER A 135 7.89 10.72 -1.67
CA SER A 135 8.77 11.88 -1.84
C SER A 135 8.27 12.84 -2.91
N LYS A 136 7.77 12.32 -4.03
CA LYS A 136 7.20 13.16 -5.10
C LYS A 136 5.87 13.79 -4.67
N SER A 137 5.02 13.03 -3.98
CA SER A 137 3.70 13.49 -3.54
C SER A 137 3.79 14.60 -2.50
N THR A 138 4.74 14.51 -1.58
CA THR A 138 4.92 15.45 -0.46
C THR A 138 5.99 16.51 -0.72
N SER A 139 6.74 16.40 -1.82
CA SER A 139 7.92 17.23 -2.12
C SER A 139 9.04 17.11 -1.08
N VAL A 140 9.06 16.05 -0.27
CA VAL A 140 10.08 15.77 0.74
C VAL A 140 11.03 14.69 0.22
N GLN A 141 12.33 14.97 0.19
CA GLN A 141 13.33 14.03 -0.33
C GLN A 141 13.74 12.99 0.72
N LEU A 142 12.83 12.05 1.04
CA LEU A 142 12.99 11.09 2.13
C LEU A 142 14.31 10.30 2.06
N ALA A 143 14.73 9.88 0.88
CA ALA A 143 15.99 9.15 0.72
C ALA A 143 17.23 9.99 1.10
N LYS A 144 17.24 11.29 0.77
CA LYS A 144 18.32 12.19 1.19
C LYS A 144 18.28 12.45 2.70
N CYS A 145 17.09 12.66 3.26
CA CYS A 145 16.91 12.79 4.71
C CYS A 145 17.40 11.55 5.44
N CYS A 146 17.06 10.35 4.93
CA CYS A 146 17.55 9.08 5.47
C CYS A 146 19.08 9.03 5.47
N ALA A 147 19.73 9.34 4.36
CA ALA A 147 21.19 9.35 4.28
C ALA A 147 21.83 10.31 5.29
N ARG A 148 21.24 11.50 5.50
CA ARG A 148 21.71 12.47 6.51
C ARG A 148 21.53 11.92 7.93
N ILE A 149 20.40 11.27 8.24
CA ILE A 149 20.14 10.64 9.54
C ILE A 149 21.16 9.52 9.79
N MET A 150 21.43 8.68 8.80
CA MET A 150 22.43 7.60 8.92
C MET A 150 23.86 8.13 9.16
N LEU A 151 24.14 9.36 8.72
CA LEU A 151 25.41 10.07 8.98
C LEU A 151 25.37 10.85 10.32
N GLY A 152 24.29 10.76 11.09
CA GLY A 152 24.21 11.34 12.42
C GLY A 152 23.38 12.61 12.55
N ALA A 153 22.76 13.12 11.46
CA ALA A 153 21.85 14.25 11.54
C ALA A 153 20.56 13.87 12.28
N THR A 154 19.98 14.82 12.98
CA THR A 154 18.68 14.68 13.65
C THR A 154 17.55 15.22 12.77
N ILE A 155 16.33 14.80 13.04
CA ILE A 155 15.12 15.33 12.39
C ILE A 155 15.00 16.83 12.64
N ALA A 156 15.33 17.29 13.84
CA ALA A 156 15.35 18.72 14.18
C ALA A 156 16.32 19.53 13.30
N GLU A 157 17.55 19.02 13.06
CA GLU A 157 18.50 19.66 12.15
C GLU A 157 17.99 19.67 10.71
N LEU A 158 17.37 18.57 10.24
CA LEU A 158 16.80 18.51 8.89
C LEU A 158 15.65 19.51 8.69
N ARG A 159 14.89 19.81 9.75
CA ARG A 159 13.87 20.87 9.72
C ARG A 159 14.53 22.26 9.62
N GLN A 160 15.59 22.52 10.38
CA GLN A 160 16.33 23.78 10.31
C GLN A 160 16.99 24.00 8.92
N GLU A 161 17.43 22.95 8.29
CA GLU A 161 17.99 22.96 6.94
C GLU A 161 16.92 23.01 5.83
N SER A 162 15.63 23.08 6.17
CA SER A 162 14.50 23.06 5.24
C SER A 162 14.43 21.79 4.37
N MET A 163 15.06 20.70 4.79
CA MET A 163 14.94 19.38 4.15
C MET A 163 13.64 18.68 4.55
N LEU A 164 13.11 19.02 5.74
CA LEU A 164 11.79 18.64 6.23
C LEU A 164 10.96 19.90 6.50
N PRO A 165 9.62 19.84 6.45
CA PRO A 165 8.75 20.94 6.87
C PRO A 165 9.08 21.39 8.30
N ALA A 166 9.01 22.68 8.56
CA ALA A 166 9.28 23.25 9.89
C ALA A 166 8.35 22.65 10.96
N GLU A 167 7.09 22.41 10.60
CA GLU A 167 6.07 21.81 11.46
C GLU A 167 5.31 20.73 10.71
N GLY A 168 4.70 19.80 11.47
CA GLY A 168 3.92 18.70 10.90
C GLY A 168 4.77 17.63 10.23
N ASP A 169 4.10 16.76 9.54
CA ASP A 169 4.67 15.65 8.76
C ASP A 169 3.65 15.12 7.73
N GLY A 170 3.99 14.05 7.01
CA GLY A 170 3.14 13.43 6.00
C GLY A 170 1.85 12.77 6.52
N GLY A 171 1.65 12.66 7.84
CA GLY A 171 0.39 12.25 8.45
C GLY A 171 -0.56 13.42 8.74
N THR A 172 -0.12 14.67 8.54
CA THR A 172 -0.91 15.90 8.78
C THR A 172 -1.08 16.73 7.51
N ILE A 173 -1.26 16.09 6.37
CA ILE A 173 -1.43 16.79 5.09
C ILE A 173 -2.70 17.66 5.14
N PRO A 174 -2.62 18.97 4.86
CA PRO A 174 -3.76 19.88 4.98
C PRO A 174 -4.85 19.58 3.94
N MET A 175 -6.10 19.94 4.26
CA MET A 175 -7.18 19.90 3.27
C MET A 175 -6.85 20.79 2.07
N GLY A 176 -7.14 20.30 0.85
CA GLY A 176 -6.83 20.99 -0.40
C GLY A 176 -5.44 20.69 -0.96
N HIS A 177 -4.63 19.91 -0.26
CA HIS A 177 -3.41 19.36 -0.84
C HIS A 177 -3.76 18.44 -2.02
N PRO A 178 -2.96 18.44 -3.11
CA PRO A 178 -3.16 17.48 -4.19
C PRO A 178 -3.14 16.04 -3.70
N ILE A 179 -4.05 15.23 -4.26
CA ILE A 179 -4.11 13.80 -4.01
C ILE A 179 -3.22 13.12 -5.04
N ALA A 180 -2.31 12.29 -4.56
CA ALA A 180 -1.49 11.43 -5.40
C ALA A 180 -1.99 10.00 -5.32
N VAL A 181 -2.07 9.33 -6.45
CA VAL A 181 -2.41 7.90 -6.54
C VAL A 181 -1.25 7.17 -7.20
N LYS A 182 -0.75 6.15 -6.52
CA LYS A 182 0.18 5.17 -7.08
C LYS A 182 -0.62 4.07 -7.76
N GLU A 183 -0.18 3.64 -8.92
CA GLU A 183 -0.73 2.49 -9.64
C GLU A 183 0.38 1.52 -10.01
N ALA A 184 0.10 0.22 -9.88
CA ALA A 184 1.04 -0.83 -10.24
C ALA A 184 1.08 -1.07 -11.75
N VAL A 185 2.26 -1.32 -12.31
CA VAL A 185 2.39 -1.78 -13.69
C VAL A 185 2.40 -3.30 -13.70
N LEU A 186 1.33 -3.88 -14.21
CA LEU A 186 1.07 -5.32 -14.25
C LEU A 186 1.11 -5.85 -15.68
N PRO A 187 2.27 -6.23 -16.21
CA PRO A 187 2.43 -6.61 -17.61
C PRO A 187 1.98 -8.07 -17.87
N PHE A 188 0.74 -8.43 -17.52
CA PHE A 188 0.21 -9.79 -17.65
C PHE A 188 0.28 -10.34 -19.06
N ASN A 189 0.17 -9.52 -20.09
CA ASN A 189 0.30 -9.91 -21.49
C ASN A 189 1.72 -10.39 -21.85
N ARG A 190 2.73 -10.06 -21.06
CA ARG A 190 4.12 -10.52 -21.23
C ARG A 190 4.39 -11.84 -20.52
N PHE A 191 3.56 -12.20 -19.54
CA PHE A 191 3.70 -13.46 -18.81
C PHE A 191 2.88 -14.56 -19.50
N ARG A 192 3.53 -15.64 -19.85
CA ARG A 192 2.88 -16.82 -20.44
C ARG A 192 3.31 -18.05 -19.67
N LYS A 193 2.38 -18.99 -19.50
CA LYS A 193 2.68 -20.33 -18.98
C LYS A 193 3.49 -21.10 -20.02
N VAL A 194 4.11 -22.20 -19.60
CA VAL A 194 4.89 -23.08 -20.49
C VAL A 194 4.04 -23.61 -21.65
N ASP A 195 2.73 -23.78 -21.45
CA ASP A 195 1.76 -24.21 -22.47
C ASP A 195 1.29 -23.06 -23.40
N GLY A 196 1.88 -21.86 -23.28
CA GLY A 196 1.55 -20.69 -24.10
C GLY A 196 0.29 -19.93 -23.64
N ARG A 197 -0.44 -20.42 -22.64
CA ARG A 197 -1.60 -19.72 -22.07
C ARG A 197 -1.17 -18.50 -21.27
N GLY A 198 -2.06 -17.50 -21.18
CA GLY A 198 -1.87 -16.36 -20.29
C GLY A 198 -1.82 -16.81 -18.82
N VAL A 199 -1.12 -16.03 -17.98
CA VAL A 199 -1.18 -16.21 -16.52
C VAL A 199 -2.51 -15.68 -15.99
N ASP A 200 -2.89 -16.19 -14.83
CA ASP A 200 -4.02 -15.67 -14.09
C ASP A 200 -3.74 -14.22 -13.66
N THR A 201 -4.70 -13.33 -13.93
CA THR A 201 -4.63 -11.91 -13.60
C THR A 201 -5.14 -11.59 -12.20
N LEU A 202 -5.69 -12.59 -11.49
CA LEU A 202 -6.14 -12.42 -10.11
C LEU A 202 -4.96 -12.04 -9.22
N LEU A 203 -5.08 -10.90 -8.52
CA LEU A 203 -4.10 -10.44 -7.55
C LEU A 203 -4.18 -11.26 -6.26
N GLY A 204 -3.08 -11.30 -5.53
CA GLY A 204 -2.96 -12.06 -4.29
C GLY A 204 -1.70 -11.66 -3.52
N PRO A 205 -1.28 -12.48 -2.54
CA PRO A 205 -0.16 -12.14 -1.67
C PRO A 205 1.21 -12.20 -2.35
N GLU A 206 1.31 -12.70 -3.58
CA GLU A 206 2.53 -12.74 -4.37
C GLU A 206 2.60 -11.56 -5.33
N MET A 207 3.72 -10.84 -5.32
CA MET A 207 3.93 -9.68 -6.20
C MET A 207 4.05 -10.07 -7.67
N LYS A 208 3.26 -9.42 -8.54
CA LYS A 208 3.26 -9.58 -9.99
C LYS A 208 3.68 -8.32 -10.75
N SER A 209 3.68 -7.17 -10.08
CA SER A 209 4.07 -5.89 -10.67
C SER A 209 5.55 -5.82 -11.01
N THR A 210 5.89 -5.06 -12.06
CA THR A 210 7.26 -4.79 -12.50
C THR A 210 7.67 -3.34 -12.37
N GLY A 211 6.75 -2.46 -12.00
CA GLY A 211 6.96 -1.04 -11.82
C GLY A 211 5.73 -0.37 -11.24
N GLU A 212 5.83 0.93 -11.05
CA GLU A 212 4.75 1.76 -10.56
C GLU A 212 4.74 3.11 -11.27
N VAL A 213 3.56 3.71 -11.37
CA VAL A 213 3.32 5.04 -11.92
C VAL A 213 2.51 5.86 -10.93
N MET A 214 2.38 7.16 -11.19
CA MET A 214 1.67 8.08 -10.31
C MET A 214 0.76 8.99 -11.13
N GLY A 215 -0.47 9.18 -10.61
CA GLY A 215 -1.37 10.26 -11.00
C GLY A 215 -1.49 11.27 -9.85
N ILE A 216 -1.61 12.55 -10.17
CA ILE A 216 -1.80 13.61 -9.16
C ILE A 216 -2.87 14.61 -9.64
N ASP A 217 -3.81 14.95 -8.76
CA ASP A 217 -4.86 15.94 -9.00
C ASP A 217 -5.43 16.43 -7.67
N THR A 218 -6.26 17.46 -7.69
CA THR A 218 -7.03 17.93 -6.52
C THR A 218 -8.26 17.06 -6.23
N ASN A 219 -8.61 16.16 -7.14
CA ASN A 219 -9.74 15.21 -7.01
C ASN A 219 -9.23 13.79 -7.16
N PHE A 220 -9.64 12.90 -6.22
CA PHE A 220 -9.21 11.50 -6.21
C PHE A 220 -9.52 10.78 -7.53
N GLY A 221 -10.74 10.88 -8.04
CA GLY A 221 -11.13 10.19 -9.28
C GLY A 221 -10.27 10.61 -10.48
N LYS A 222 -9.90 11.91 -10.56
CA LYS A 222 -9.00 12.40 -11.61
C LYS A 222 -7.56 11.91 -11.40
N ALA A 223 -7.06 11.90 -10.16
CA ALA A 223 -5.74 11.37 -9.83
C ALA A 223 -5.66 9.88 -10.16
N PHE A 224 -6.69 9.11 -9.80
CA PHE A 224 -6.81 7.70 -10.13
C PHE A 224 -6.87 7.47 -11.64
N ALA A 225 -7.70 8.20 -12.38
CA ALA A 225 -7.78 8.11 -13.85
C ALA A 225 -6.42 8.39 -14.51
N LYS A 226 -5.67 9.39 -14.00
CA LYS A 226 -4.31 9.69 -14.51
C LYS A 226 -3.34 8.54 -14.24
N SER A 227 -3.41 7.90 -13.08
CA SER A 227 -2.55 6.76 -12.75
C SER A 227 -2.88 5.55 -13.62
N GLN A 228 -4.17 5.27 -13.86
CA GLN A 228 -4.62 4.22 -14.78
C GLN A 228 -4.14 4.46 -16.22
N THR A 229 -4.28 5.69 -16.69
CA THR A 229 -3.79 6.06 -18.02
C THR A 229 -2.26 5.89 -18.14
N ALA A 230 -1.52 6.23 -17.10
CA ALA A 230 -0.07 6.07 -17.08
C ALA A 230 0.38 4.60 -17.04
N ALA A 231 -0.40 3.72 -16.36
CA ALA A 231 -0.09 2.30 -16.26
C ALA A 231 -0.49 1.50 -17.52
N TYR A 232 -1.67 1.79 -18.08
CA TYR A 232 -2.34 0.92 -19.04
C TYR A 232 -2.66 1.59 -20.38
N GLY A 233 -2.40 2.89 -20.51
CA GLY A 233 -2.76 3.70 -21.69
C GLY A 233 -4.12 4.36 -21.54
N ASN A 234 -4.58 5.00 -22.62
CA ASN A 234 -5.83 5.75 -22.59
C ASN A 234 -7.03 4.86 -22.27
N MET A 235 -7.85 5.32 -21.33
CA MET A 235 -9.12 4.67 -21.04
C MET A 235 -10.07 4.81 -22.23
N PRO A 236 -10.85 3.77 -22.57
CA PRO A 236 -11.85 3.84 -23.63
C PRO A 236 -12.92 4.89 -23.27
N THR A 237 -13.32 5.70 -24.24
CA THR A 237 -14.36 6.71 -24.10
C THR A 237 -15.66 6.31 -24.81
N GLU A 238 -15.65 5.17 -25.49
CA GLU A 238 -16.78 4.62 -26.24
C GLU A 238 -16.87 3.12 -26.00
N GLY A 239 -18.06 2.55 -26.13
CA GLY A 239 -18.31 1.11 -26.02
C GLY A 239 -19.31 0.73 -24.95
N THR A 240 -19.43 -0.57 -24.70
CA THR A 240 -20.31 -1.13 -23.66
C THR A 240 -19.53 -1.32 -22.37
N VAL A 241 -20.07 -0.84 -21.25
CA VAL A 241 -19.48 -0.99 -19.94
C VAL A 241 -20.11 -2.17 -19.22
N PHE A 242 -19.28 -3.12 -18.78
CA PHE A 242 -19.70 -4.18 -17.86
C PHE A 242 -19.30 -3.79 -16.42
N ILE A 243 -20.28 -3.79 -15.50
CA ILE A 243 -20.08 -3.41 -14.11
C ILE A 243 -20.34 -4.62 -13.23
N SER A 244 -19.32 -5.01 -12.46
CA SER A 244 -19.42 -6.05 -11.44
C SER A 244 -18.74 -5.55 -10.15
N VAL A 245 -19.49 -5.53 -9.07
CA VAL A 245 -19.02 -5.02 -7.77
C VAL A 245 -19.47 -5.96 -6.64
N ALA A 246 -18.80 -5.86 -5.50
CA ALA A 246 -19.17 -6.58 -4.29
C ALA A 246 -20.62 -6.24 -3.87
N ASN A 247 -21.25 -7.14 -3.13
CA ASN A 247 -22.65 -6.94 -2.72
C ASN A 247 -22.86 -5.69 -1.86
N THR A 248 -21.86 -5.34 -1.05
CA THR A 248 -21.82 -4.14 -0.23
C THR A 248 -21.90 -2.85 -1.06
N ASP A 249 -21.32 -2.85 -2.26
CA ASP A 249 -21.18 -1.66 -3.10
C ASP A 249 -22.30 -1.51 -4.14
N LYS A 250 -23.10 -2.56 -4.34
CA LYS A 250 -24.16 -2.56 -5.36
C LYS A 250 -25.12 -1.39 -5.23
N ARG A 251 -25.52 -1.05 -3.99
CA ARG A 251 -26.49 0.04 -3.76
C ARG A 251 -25.92 1.40 -4.15
N ALA A 252 -24.67 1.69 -3.78
CA ALA A 252 -24.00 2.92 -4.16
C ALA A 252 -23.78 2.99 -5.68
N MET A 253 -23.40 1.87 -6.30
CA MET A 253 -23.18 1.79 -7.73
C MET A 253 -24.45 2.01 -8.55
N VAL A 254 -25.61 1.52 -8.09
CA VAL A 254 -26.91 1.79 -8.74
C VAL A 254 -27.18 3.29 -8.78
N CYS A 255 -26.92 4.03 -7.69
CA CYS A 255 -27.10 5.48 -7.67
C CYS A 255 -26.19 6.17 -8.70
N LEU A 256 -24.94 5.77 -8.82
CA LEU A 256 -24.01 6.32 -9.80
C LEU A 256 -24.46 6.07 -11.24
N LEU A 257 -24.98 4.87 -11.53
CA LEU A 257 -25.50 4.52 -12.86
C LEU A 257 -26.69 5.37 -13.27
N TYR A 258 -27.62 5.65 -12.33
CA TYR A 258 -28.80 6.47 -12.60
C TYR A 258 -28.46 7.97 -12.75
N THR A 259 -27.37 8.42 -12.15
CA THR A 259 -26.94 9.82 -12.21
C THR A 259 -25.90 10.11 -13.29
N SER A 260 -25.32 9.07 -13.88
CA SER A 260 -24.43 9.21 -15.02
C SER A 260 -25.25 9.52 -16.29
N PRO A 261 -24.85 10.51 -17.11
CA PRO A 261 -25.50 10.75 -18.37
C PRO A 261 -25.41 9.48 -19.23
N SER A 262 -26.57 8.88 -19.50
CA SER A 262 -26.65 7.81 -20.49
C SER A 262 -26.42 8.40 -21.87
N PRO A 263 -25.65 7.75 -22.74
CA PRO A 263 -25.51 8.19 -24.13
C PRO A 263 -26.82 8.13 -24.88
#